data_e7a877dc8465a48775b37bdb5532876c
#
_entry.id   e7a877dc8465a48775b37bdb5532876c
#
_cell.length_a   1.000
_cell.length_b   1.000
_cell.length_c   1.000
_cell.angle_alpha   90.00
_cell.angle_beta   90.00
_cell.angle_gamma   90.00
#
_symmetry.space_group_name_H-M   'P 1'
#
loop_
_entity.id
_entity.type
_entity.pdbx_description
1 polymer ?
#
loop_
_entity_poly.entity_id
_entity_poly.type
_entity_poly.pdbx_seq_one_letter_code
_entity_poly.pdbx_strand_id
1 'polypeptide(L)'
;MTAYSLLWFDVEDYVEPQSDDALKGLIEAFEANGVQGTWKLVGEKARVLEQRERTDVVRLLQRQDIGYHTDFHSRHPVLAEYLDQMGWEDGIRELVRREAPGYADLVRICGPASTFGQAGGSWAPQIGPLMRELGIPLFMDEASHLGLDGGPFWYCGVLHVNRLGEFCTRMHFSRGEEGLEEGNRAFDTIRERLDPASGLISIYYHPCEFSTQGFWDGANFARGANPPRTEWKSPPLRTQTDMRNCLDLF
;
A
#
# COMPACT_ATOMS: atom_id res chain seq x y z
N MET A 1 -11.32 14.16 -23.91
CA MET A 1 -11.33 13.94 -22.44
C MET A 1 -10.25 12.92 -22.15
N THR A 2 -9.29 13.23 -21.28
CA THR A 2 -8.28 12.28 -20.85
C THR A 2 -8.51 12.00 -19.36
N ALA A 3 -8.91 10.79 -19.02
CA ALA A 3 -8.97 10.33 -17.64
C ALA A 3 -7.68 9.56 -17.32
N TYR A 4 -7.13 9.80 -16.16
CA TYR A 4 -5.96 9.09 -15.65
C TYR A 4 -6.37 8.18 -14.49
N SER A 5 -5.88 6.97 -14.48
CA SER A 5 -6.10 6.04 -13.36
C SER A 5 -4.79 5.84 -12.60
N LEU A 6 -4.86 5.99 -11.29
CA LEU A 6 -3.80 5.60 -10.36
C LEU A 6 -4.14 4.21 -9.84
N LEU A 7 -3.33 3.24 -10.17
CA LEU A 7 -3.45 1.86 -9.71
C LEU A 7 -2.35 1.61 -8.70
N TRP A 8 -2.71 1.38 -7.45
CA TRP A 8 -1.73 1.23 -6.38
C TRP A 8 -2.10 0.12 -5.40
N PHE A 9 -1.06 -0.46 -4.81
CA PHE A 9 -1.15 -1.63 -3.97
C PHE A 9 -0.40 -1.43 -2.67
N ASP A 10 -1.02 -1.82 -1.56
CA ASP A 10 -0.37 -1.93 -0.26
C ASP A 10 0.16 -3.35 -0.09
N VAL A 11 1.47 -3.49 -0.31
CA VAL A 11 2.19 -4.77 -0.26
C VAL A 11 2.72 -4.97 1.16
N GLU A 12 1.84 -5.39 2.05
CA GLU A 12 2.04 -5.28 3.49
C GLU A 12 2.23 -6.62 4.21
N ASP A 13 1.63 -7.71 3.72
CA ASP A 13 1.68 -9.01 4.40
C ASP A 13 3.07 -9.67 4.25
N TYR A 14 3.85 -9.59 5.32
CA TYR A 14 5.14 -10.24 5.44
C TYR A 14 5.09 -11.55 6.28
N VAL A 15 3.91 -11.95 6.72
CA VAL A 15 3.71 -13.17 7.53
C VAL A 15 3.45 -14.38 6.64
N GLU A 16 2.47 -14.28 5.73
CA GLU A 16 2.02 -15.40 4.91
C GLU A 16 2.81 -15.51 3.59
N PRO A 17 3.53 -16.63 3.35
CA PRO A 17 4.29 -16.83 2.12
C PRO A 17 3.44 -16.82 0.84
N GLN A 18 2.20 -17.29 0.88
CA GLN A 18 1.32 -17.32 -0.28
C GLN A 18 0.97 -15.90 -0.79
N SER A 19 1.12 -14.87 0.05
CA SER A 19 0.98 -13.47 -0.35
C SER A 19 2.06 -13.05 -1.36
N ASP A 20 3.23 -13.70 -1.35
CA ASP A 20 4.30 -13.46 -2.31
C ASP A 20 3.90 -13.97 -3.72
N ASP A 21 3.16 -15.10 -3.79
CA ASP A 21 2.67 -15.67 -5.04
C ASP A 21 1.52 -14.83 -5.62
N ALA A 22 0.65 -14.32 -4.76
CA ALA A 22 -0.41 -13.38 -5.16
C ALA A 22 0.18 -12.09 -5.72
N LEU A 23 1.18 -11.52 -5.05
CA LEU A 23 1.92 -10.34 -5.52
C LEU A 23 2.54 -10.59 -6.88
N LYS A 24 3.21 -11.74 -7.06
CA LYS A 24 3.79 -12.13 -8.35
C LYS A 24 2.74 -12.17 -9.45
N GLY A 25 1.63 -12.88 -9.22
CA GLY A 25 0.57 -13.02 -10.22
C GLY A 25 -0.03 -11.69 -10.63
N LEU A 26 -0.23 -10.77 -9.68
CA LEU A 26 -0.74 -9.42 -9.95
C LEU A 26 0.23 -8.62 -10.83
N ILE A 27 1.53 -8.61 -10.51
CA ILE A 27 2.53 -7.89 -11.32
C ILE A 27 2.60 -8.49 -12.74
N GLU A 28 2.59 -9.81 -12.85
CA GLU A 28 2.59 -10.49 -14.15
C GLU A 28 1.35 -10.14 -14.97
N ALA A 29 0.17 -10.04 -14.36
CA ALA A 29 -1.06 -9.58 -15.02
C ALA A 29 -0.94 -8.15 -15.53
N PHE A 30 -0.35 -7.24 -14.74
CA PHE A 30 -0.08 -5.86 -15.15
C PHE A 30 0.88 -5.80 -16.34
N GLU A 31 1.99 -6.52 -16.27
CA GLU A 31 2.96 -6.56 -17.37
C GLU A 31 2.34 -7.14 -18.66
N ALA A 32 1.53 -8.20 -18.54
CA ALA A 32 0.86 -8.80 -19.69
C ALA A 32 -0.12 -7.87 -20.40
N ASN A 33 -0.71 -6.93 -19.67
CA ASN A 33 -1.66 -5.94 -20.18
C ASN A 33 -1.01 -4.57 -20.48
N GLY A 34 0.31 -4.43 -20.32
CA GLY A 34 1.02 -3.17 -20.57
C GLY A 34 0.62 -2.05 -19.59
N VAL A 35 0.17 -2.41 -18.39
CA VAL A 35 -0.25 -1.48 -17.34
C VAL A 35 0.85 -1.37 -16.29
N GLN A 36 1.05 -0.18 -15.75
CA GLN A 36 1.91 0.05 -14.59
C GLN A 36 1.08 0.33 -13.35
N GLY A 37 1.48 -0.24 -12.22
CA GLY A 37 0.94 0.05 -10.90
C GLY A 37 2.03 0.58 -9.97
N THR A 38 1.60 1.27 -8.91
CA THR A 38 2.47 1.68 -7.81
C THR A 38 2.36 0.65 -6.69
N TRP A 39 3.48 0.05 -6.32
CA TRP A 39 3.57 -1.02 -5.32
C TRP A 39 4.21 -0.47 -4.05
N LYS A 40 3.40 -0.11 -3.05
CA LYS A 40 3.90 0.40 -1.76
C LYS A 40 4.25 -0.77 -0.84
N LEU A 41 5.54 -1.00 -0.65
CA LEU A 41 6.03 -2.10 0.18
C LEU A 41 6.33 -1.66 1.60
N VAL A 42 5.95 -2.49 2.55
CA VAL A 42 6.47 -2.45 3.92
C VAL A 42 7.94 -2.86 3.91
N GLY A 43 8.79 -2.17 4.69
CA GLY A 43 10.22 -2.48 4.74
C GLY A 43 10.51 -3.93 5.13
N GLU A 44 9.79 -4.46 6.13
CA GLU A 44 9.88 -5.87 6.52
C GLU A 44 9.45 -6.83 5.40
N LYS A 45 8.48 -6.45 4.56
CA LYS A 45 8.09 -7.27 3.40
C LYS A 45 9.25 -7.40 2.41
N ALA A 46 9.96 -6.31 2.12
CA ALA A 46 11.13 -6.37 1.25
C ALA A 46 12.21 -7.32 1.82
N ARG A 47 12.52 -7.20 3.11
CA ARG A 47 13.46 -8.10 3.81
C ARG A 47 13.02 -9.56 3.77
N VAL A 48 11.73 -9.82 3.97
CA VAL A 48 11.16 -11.17 3.95
C VAL A 48 11.22 -11.79 2.55
N LEU A 49 10.98 -11.03 1.49
CA LEU A 49 11.16 -11.50 0.11
C LEU A 49 12.62 -11.93 -0.14
N GLU A 50 13.59 -11.16 0.33
CA GLU A 50 15.01 -11.51 0.25
C GLU A 50 15.34 -12.77 1.07
N GLN A 51 14.86 -12.85 2.32
CA GLN A 51 15.06 -14.02 3.21
C GLN A 51 14.44 -15.31 2.67
N ARG A 52 13.32 -15.20 1.96
CA ARG A 52 12.63 -16.31 1.28
C ARG A 52 13.23 -16.63 -0.09
N GLU A 53 14.30 -15.93 -0.48
CA GLU A 53 14.94 -16.08 -1.78
C GLU A 53 13.98 -15.85 -2.97
N ARG A 54 12.95 -15.00 -2.80
CA ARG A 54 11.97 -14.67 -3.85
C ARG A 54 12.54 -13.70 -4.88
N THR A 55 13.66 -14.10 -5.47
CA THR A 55 14.33 -13.30 -6.52
C THR A 55 13.45 -13.10 -7.76
N ASP A 56 12.51 -14.00 -8.01
CA ASP A 56 11.49 -13.90 -9.06
C ASP A 56 10.58 -12.68 -8.81
N VAL A 57 10.05 -12.51 -7.60
CA VAL A 57 9.19 -11.39 -7.20
C VAL A 57 9.98 -10.08 -7.16
N VAL A 58 11.18 -10.10 -6.58
CA VAL A 58 12.05 -8.91 -6.48
C VAL A 58 12.37 -8.35 -7.88
N ARG A 59 12.72 -9.20 -8.84
CA ARG A 59 12.99 -8.78 -10.22
C ARG A 59 11.77 -8.18 -10.92
N LEU A 60 10.58 -8.67 -10.62
CA LEU A 60 9.33 -8.08 -11.11
C LEU A 60 9.13 -6.68 -10.51
N LEU A 61 9.25 -6.55 -9.20
CA LEU A 61 9.14 -5.26 -8.51
C LEU A 61 10.13 -4.22 -9.01
N GLN A 62 11.38 -4.60 -9.27
CA GLN A 62 12.42 -3.68 -9.79
C GLN A 62 12.07 -3.07 -11.17
N ARG A 63 11.06 -3.56 -11.86
CA ARG A 63 10.55 -3.01 -13.12
C ARG A 63 9.27 -2.18 -12.97
N GLN A 64 8.74 -2.11 -11.75
CA GLN A 64 7.51 -1.40 -11.43
C GLN A 64 7.80 -0.07 -10.72
N ASP A 65 6.77 0.74 -10.52
CA ASP A 65 6.84 1.90 -9.65
C ASP A 65 6.72 1.47 -8.20
N ILE A 66 7.73 1.80 -7.40
CA ILE A 66 7.83 1.37 -6.00
C ILE A 66 7.41 2.51 -5.08
N GLY A 67 6.60 2.17 -4.09
CA GLY A 67 6.28 3.01 -2.94
C GLY A 67 6.82 2.43 -1.64
N TYR A 68 6.89 3.25 -0.60
CA TYR A 68 7.23 2.84 0.75
C TYR A 68 6.02 2.93 1.67
N HIS A 69 5.80 1.88 2.49
CA HIS A 69 4.59 1.72 3.33
C HIS A 69 4.95 1.47 4.80
N THR A 70 5.82 2.31 5.36
CA THR A 70 6.44 2.16 6.69
C THR A 70 7.32 0.92 6.84
N ASP A 71 8.07 0.82 7.94
CA ASP A 71 8.99 -0.29 8.14
C ASP A 71 8.29 -1.58 8.60
N PHE A 72 7.33 -1.48 9.53
CA PHE A 72 6.67 -2.65 10.14
C PHE A 72 5.15 -2.63 10.08
N HIS A 73 4.55 -1.70 9.39
CA HIS A 73 3.10 -1.55 9.26
C HIS A 73 2.38 -1.47 10.61
N SER A 74 1.56 -2.47 10.94
CA SER A 74 0.69 -2.51 12.13
C SER A 74 1.38 -2.93 13.44
N ARG A 75 2.70 -3.13 13.41
CA ARG A 75 3.42 -3.51 14.64
C ARG A 75 3.51 -2.34 15.61
N HIS A 76 2.98 -2.54 16.82
CA HIS A 76 2.95 -1.50 17.84
C HIS A 76 4.33 -1.22 18.48
N PRO A 77 4.64 0.03 18.86
CA PRO A 77 3.80 1.20 18.63
C PRO A 77 3.82 1.64 17.16
N VAL A 78 2.63 1.86 16.58
CA VAL A 78 2.51 2.42 15.24
C VAL A 78 2.81 3.92 15.24
N LEU A 79 2.96 4.52 14.05
CA LEU A 79 3.42 5.88 13.85
C LEU A 79 2.68 6.91 14.74
N ALA A 80 1.36 6.91 14.72
CA ALA A 80 0.57 7.84 15.53
C ALA A 80 0.74 7.63 17.04
N GLU A 81 0.95 6.38 17.48
CA GLU A 81 1.12 6.06 18.90
C GLU A 81 2.44 6.59 19.47
N TYR A 82 3.57 6.36 18.79
CA TYR A 82 4.84 6.82 19.33
C TYR A 82 5.07 8.32 19.14
N LEU A 83 4.32 8.98 18.25
CA LEU A 83 4.40 10.42 18.05
C LEU A 83 3.45 11.23 18.95
N ASP A 84 2.45 10.60 19.58
CA ASP A 84 1.37 11.25 20.33
C ASP A 84 1.88 12.22 21.40
N GLN A 85 2.95 11.85 22.12
CA GLN A 85 3.52 12.64 23.21
C GLN A 85 4.80 13.39 22.83
N MET A 86 5.15 13.45 21.54
CA MET A 86 6.40 14.08 21.09
C MET A 86 6.17 15.49 20.57
N GLY A 87 7.11 16.39 20.88
CA GLY A 87 7.18 17.69 20.21
C GLY A 87 7.55 17.53 18.73
N TRP A 88 7.38 18.60 17.98
CA TRP A 88 7.57 18.59 16.52
C TRP A 88 8.94 18.04 16.07
N GLU A 89 10.02 18.67 16.58
CA GLU A 89 11.38 18.30 16.18
C GLU A 89 11.80 16.90 16.67
N ASP A 90 11.39 16.55 17.91
CA ASP A 90 11.68 15.23 18.47
C ASP A 90 10.91 14.14 17.71
N GLY A 91 9.66 14.42 17.37
CA GLY A 91 8.84 13.51 16.57
C GLY A 91 9.42 13.25 15.17
N ILE A 92 9.92 14.29 14.50
CA ILE A 92 10.60 14.11 13.19
C ILE A 92 11.84 13.23 13.36
N ARG A 93 12.69 13.51 14.34
CA ARG A 93 13.91 12.71 14.58
C ARG A 93 13.58 11.25 14.88
N GLU A 94 12.59 11.01 15.73
CA GLU A 94 12.19 9.64 16.07
C GLU A 94 11.57 8.91 14.87
N LEU A 95 10.76 9.60 14.06
CA LEU A 95 10.17 9.03 12.86
C LEU A 95 11.25 8.65 11.85
N VAL A 96 12.21 9.55 11.57
CA VAL A 96 13.35 9.24 10.69
C VAL A 96 14.18 8.08 11.25
N ARG A 97 14.46 8.07 12.55
CA ARG A 97 15.22 6.98 13.20
C ARG A 97 14.56 5.61 13.02
N ARG A 98 13.21 5.55 13.04
CA ARG A 98 12.47 4.30 12.88
C ARG A 98 12.33 3.89 11.43
N GLU A 99 12.05 4.83 10.54
CA GLU A 99 11.67 4.53 9.16
C GLU A 99 12.86 4.44 8.19
N ALA A 100 13.95 5.20 8.42
CA ALA A 100 15.08 5.23 7.50
C ALA A 100 15.76 3.85 7.29
N PRO A 101 15.91 2.97 8.30
CA PRO A 101 16.47 1.64 8.08
C PRO A 101 15.60 0.78 7.13
N GLY A 102 14.29 0.75 7.34
CA GLY A 102 13.36 0.00 6.47
C GLY A 102 13.35 0.54 5.05
N TYR A 103 13.39 1.86 4.90
CA TYR A 103 13.50 2.49 3.58
C TYR A 103 14.82 2.16 2.88
N ALA A 104 15.94 2.17 3.61
CA ALA A 104 17.24 1.80 3.06
C ALA A 104 17.26 0.34 2.55
N ASP A 105 16.66 -0.59 3.29
CA ASP A 105 16.50 -1.97 2.85
C ASP A 105 15.61 -2.08 1.62
N LEU A 106 14.48 -1.36 1.58
CA LEU A 106 13.61 -1.31 0.41
C LEU A 106 14.38 -0.85 -0.83
N VAL A 107 15.11 0.27 -0.71
CA VAL A 107 15.90 0.83 -1.83
C VAL A 107 16.96 -0.16 -2.32
N ARG A 108 17.63 -0.83 -1.40
CA ARG A 108 18.66 -1.83 -1.72
C ARG A 108 18.08 -3.03 -2.47
N ILE A 109 16.89 -3.48 -2.07
CA ILE A 109 16.27 -4.71 -2.60
C ILE A 109 15.44 -4.43 -3.86
N CYS A 110 14.57 -3.43 -3.80
CA CYS A 110 13.56 -3.17 -4.84
C CYS A 110 13.85 -1.92 -5.68
N GLY A 111 14.60 -0.97 -5.16
CA GLY A 111 14.83 0.34 -5.78
C GLY A 111 14.21 1.51 -5.01
N PRO A 112 14.45 2.74 -5.45
CA PRO A 112 13.97 3.95 -4.78
C PRO A 112 12.44 4.06 -4.87
N ALA A 113 11.80 4.55 -3.80
CA ALA A 113 10.37 4.78 -3.81
C ALA A 113 10.01 6.16 -4.38
N SER A 114 9.01 6.19 -5.25
CA SER A 114 8.38 7.41 -5.77
C SER A 114 7.31 7.95 -4.82
N THR A 115 6.71 7.08 -4.01
CA THR A 115 5.59 7.39 -3.15
C THR A 115 5.79 6.86 -1.73
N PHE A 116 5.10 7.49 -0.79
CA PHE A 116 4.91 7.01 0.58
C PHE A 116 3.43 6.92 0.91
N GLY A 117 3.03 5.90 1.65
CA GLY A 117 1.74 5.79 2.31
C GLY A 117 1.93 5.27 3.73
N GLN A 118 1.17 5.81 4.69
CA GLN A 118 1.21 5.30 6.06
C GLN A 118 0.42 4.00 6.18
N ALA A 119 0.79 3.21 7.17
CA ALA A 119 0.06 2.00 7.52
C ALA A 119 -1.30 2.33 8.15
N GLY A 120 -2.38 1.79 7.61
CA GLY A 120 -3.74 2.01 8.10
C GLY A 120 -4.08 3.50 8.25
N GLY A 121 -4.81 3.86 9.28
CA GLY A 121 -5.14 5.26 9.61
C GLY A 121 -4.06 5.99 10.45
N SER A 122 -2.84 5.47 10.55
CA SER A 122 -1.78 5.98 11.44
C SER A 122 -1.02 7.15 10.82
N TRP A 123 -1.70 8.28 10.63
CA TRP A 123 -1.13 9.50 10.07
C TRP A 123 -0.61 10.46 11.15
N ALA A 124 0.46 11.19 10.81
CA ALA A 124 0.96 12.32 11.62
C ALA A 124 1.58 13.40 10.71
N PRO A 125 1.54 14.69 11.09
CA PRO A 125 2.06 15.78 10.27
C PRO A 125 3.58 15.69 10.01
N GLN A 126 4.34 14.97 10.84
CA GLN A 126 5.77 14.74 10.69
C GLN A 126 6.12 13.86 9.47
N ILE A 127 5.14 13.21 8.85
CA ILE A 127 5.34 12.43 7.61
C ILE A 127 5.91 13.30 6.48
N GLY A 128 5.44 14.53 6.32
CA GLY A 128 5.99 15.43 5.29
C GLY A 128 7.50 15.66 5.43
N PRO A 129 8.01 16.09 6.59
CA PRO A 129 9.45 16.15 6.86
C PRO A 129 10.19 14.83 6.66
N LEU A 130 9.64 13.69 7.11
CA LEU A 130 10.24 12.37 6.87
C LEU A 130 10.44 12.13 5.38
N MET A 131 9.41 12.31 4.58
CA MET A 131 9.47 12.06 3.14
C MET A 131 10.52 12.91 2.45
N ARG A 132 10.66 14.17 2.87
CA ARG A 132 11.72 15.05 2.35
C ARG A 132 13.12 14.53 2.71
N GLU A 133 13.31 14.03 3.93
CA GLU A 133 14.57 13.45 4.37
C GLU A 133 14.91 12.18 3.57
N LEU A 134 13.91 11.36 3.29
CA LEU A 134 14.05 10.14 2.50
C LEU A 134 14.09 10.39 0.97
N GLY A 135 13.82 11.62 0.52
CA GLY A 135 13.77 11.97 -0.91
C GLY A 135 12.56 11.42 -1.65
N ILE A 136 11.45 11.14 -0.94
CA ILE A 136 10.21 10.62 -1.53
C ILE A 136 9.30 11.81 -1.89
N PRO A 137 8.96 12.02 -3.18
CA PRO A 137 8.29 13.23 -3.63
C PRO A 137 6.76 13.23 -3.47
N LEU A 138 6.12 12.05 -3.39
CA LEU A 138 4.67 11.90 -3.44
C LEU A 138 4.13 11.13 -2.24
N PHE A 139 3.15 11.72 -1.54
CA PHE A 139 2.32 11.01 -0.57
C PHE A 139 1.07 10.47 -1.26
N MET A 140 0.81 9.18 -1.12
CA MET A 140 -0.36 8.52 -1.71
C MET A 140 -1.00 7.59 -0.68
N ASP A 141 -1.99 8.10 0.05
CA ASP A 141 -2.78 7.31 1.00
C ASP A 141 -3.98 8.12 1.54
N GLU A 142 -4.60 7.64 2.60
CA GLU A 142 -5.72 8.30 3.24
C GLU A 142 -5.25 9.37 4.23
N ALA A 143 -5.56 10.61 3.90
CA ALA A 143 -5.45 11.73 4.82
C ALA A 143 -6.60 12.73 4.53
N SER A 144 -7.83 12.21 4.50
CA SER A 144 -9.03 12.95 4.13
C SER A 144 -9.28 14.20 4.99
N HIS A 145 -8.80 14.19 6.24
CA HIS A 145 -8.86 15.34 7.15
C HIS A 145 -7.95 16.51 6.73
N LEU A 146 -7.00 16.29 5.82
CA LEU A 146 -6.15 17.34 5.25
C LEU A 146 -6.68 17.85 3.91
N GLY A 147 -7.53 17.10 3.23
CA GLY A 147 -8.04 17.44 1.92
C GLY A 147 -9.10 18.54 2.02
N LEU A 148 -8.81 19.73 1.45
CA LEU A 148 -9.76 20.82 1.41
C LEU A 148 -10.88 20.56 0.38
N ASP A 149 -10.51 20.06 -0.81
CA ASP A 149 -11.43 19.84 -1.94
C ASP A 149 -11.30 18.42 -2.54
N GLY A 150 -10.64 17.49 -1.83
CA GLY A 150 -10.38 16.15 -2.35
C GLY A 150 -9.32 16.07 -3.46
N GLY A 151 -8.80 17.20 -3.91
CA GLY A 151 -7.76 17.28 -4.93
C GLY A 151 -6.34 17.19 -4.37
N PRO A 152 -5.33 17.00 -5.25
CA PRO A 152 -3.93 17.03 -4.87
C PRO A 152 -3.52 18.39 -4.28
N PHE A 153 -2.68 18.38 -3.25
CA PHE A 153 -2.17 19.60 -2.61
C PHE A 153 -0.71 19.44 -2.15
N TRP A 154 -0.04 20.56 -1.94
CA TRP A 154 1.32 20.57 -1.43
C TRP A 154 1.35 20.80 0.08
N TYR A 155 2.07 19.93 0.81
CA TYR A 155 2.34 20.07 2.23
C TYR A 155 3.79 19.70 2.54
N CYS A 156 4.48 20.55 3.29
CA CYS A 156 5.90 20.38 3.63
C CYS A 156 6.83 20.10 2.41
N GLY A 157 6.47 20.62 1.22
CA GLY A 157 7.25 20.41 0.00
C GLY A 157 7.07 19.03 -0.65
N VAL A 158 6.05 18.29 -0.24
CA VAL A 158 5.63 17.00 -0.78
C VAL A 158 4.27 17.15 -1.42
N LEU A 159 4.06 16.55 -2.60
CA LEU A 159 2.75 16.48 -3.23
C LEU A 159 1.92 15.37 -2.55
N HIS A 160 0.76 15.74 -2.03
CA HIS A 160 -0.20 14.82 -1.45
C HIS A 160 -1.29 14.51 -2.48
N VAL A 161 -1.43 13.24 -2.81
CA VAL A 161 -2.54 12.70 -3.57
C VAL A 161 -3.27 11.73 -2.65
N ASN A 162 -4.27 12.26 -1.94
CA ASN A 162 -5.10 11.44 -1.07
C ASN A 162 -5.94 10.48 -1.91
N ARG A 163 -6.67 9.58 -1.30
CA ARG A 163 -7.56 8.62 -1.96
C ARG A 163 -8.58 9.27 -2.91
N LEU A 164 -8.51 10.59 -3.11
CA LEU A 164 -9.39 11.37 -3.99
C LEU A 164 -10.88 11.29 -3.61
N GLY A 165 -11.18 10.97 -2.34
CA GLY A 165 -12.54 10.94 -1.83
C GLY A 165 -13.48 10.07 -2.64
N GLU A 166 -14.50 10.68 -3.24
CA GLU A 166 -15.49 9.99 -4.09
C GLU A 166 -14.94 9.48 -5.43
N PHE A 167 -13.72 9.88 -5.82
CA PHE A 167 -13.02 9.39 -7.01
C PHE A 167 -12.06 8.23 -6.72
N CYS A 168 -12.19 7.59 -5.55
CA CYS A 168 -11.45 6.40 -5.18
C CYS A 168 -12.38 5.20 -5.13
N THR A 169 -11.96 4.09 -5.68
CA THR A 169 -12.68 2.82 -5.57
C THR A 169 -11.75 1.69 -5.25
N ARG A 170 -12.34 0.62 -4.72
CA ARG A 170 -11.67 -0.63 -4.43
C ARG A 170 -12.56 -1.76 -4.93
N MET A 171 -11.98 -2.66 -5.70
CA MET A 171 -12.67 -3.86 -6.12
C MET A 171 -12.39 -5.00 -5.14
N HIS A 172 -13.43 -5.71 -4.76
CA HIS A 172 -13.34 -6.81 -3.80
C HIS A 172 -13.32 -8.16 -4.51
N PHE A 173 -12.23 -8.49 -5.22
CA PHE A 173 -12.08 -9.76 -5.95
C PHE A 173 -12.27 -11.00 -5.07
N SER A 174 -12.04 -10.86 -3.77
CA SER A 174 -12.33 -11.90 -2.79
C SER A 174 -13.79 -12.34 -2.75
N ARG A 175 -14.69 -11.54 -3.32
CA ARG A 175 -16.13 -11.84 -3.48
C ARG A 175 -16.47 -12.40 -4.87
N GLY A 176 -15.46 -12.73 -5.68
CA GLY A 176 -15.64 -13.28 -7.03
C GLY A 176 -16.34 -12.30 -7.98
N GLU A 177 -17.19 -12.82 -8.87
CA GLU A 177 -17.92 -12.03 -9.87
C GLU A 177 -18.78 -10.91 -9.27
N GLU A 178 -19.39 -11.14 -8.11
CA GLU A 178 -20.18 -10.10 -7.42
C GLU A 178 -19.32 -8.89 -7.04
N GLY A 179 -18.11 -9.12 -6.53
CA GLY A 179 -17.17 -8.07 -6.19
C GLY A 179 -16.66 -7.32 -7.42
N LEU A 180 -16.45 -8.01 -8.52
CA LEU A 180 -16.09 -7.42 -9.81
C LEU A 180 -17.21 -6.53 -10.36
N GLU A 181 -18.45 -7.00 -10.37
CA GLU A 181 -19.60 -6.21 -10.83
C GLU A 181 -19.82 -4.96 -9.98
N GLU A 182 -19.66 -5.07 -8.64
CA GLU A 182 -19.76 -3.93 -7.74
C GLU A 182 -18.67 -2.89 -8.02
N GLY A 183 -17.42 -3.35 -8.19
CA GLY A 183 -16.29 -2.50 -8.55
C GLY A 183 -16.48 -1.78 -9.89
N ASN A 184 -16.97 -2.49 -10.91
CA ASN A 184 -17.26 -1.92 -12.21
C ASN A 184 -18.37 -0.85 -12.14
N ARG A 185 -19.45 -1.10 -11.38
CA ARG A 185 -20.49 -0.09 -11.15
C ARG A 185 -19.95 1.15 -10.42
N ALA A 186 -19.08 0.95 -9.42
CA ALA A 186 -18.44 2.06 -8.71
C ALA A 186 -17.53 2.86 -9.65
N PHE A 187 -16.73 2.18 -10.48
CA PHE A 187 -15.87 2.81 -11.47
C PHE A 187 -16.68 3.63 -12.50
N ASP A 188 -17.76 3.07 -13.03
CA ASP A 188 -18.64 3.78 -13.99
C ASP A 188 -19.27 5.02 -13.34
N THR A 189 -19.73 4.91 -12.09
CA THR A 189 -20.27 6.05 -11.33
C THR A 189 -19.23 7.16 -11.16
N ILE A 190 -17.98 6.80 -10.85
CA ILE A 190 -16.87 7.76 -10.75
C ILE A 190 -16.60 8.40 -12.11
N ARG A 191 -16.52 7.60 -13.16
CA ARG A 191 -16.26 8.08 -14.53
C ARG A 191 -17.30 9.10 -15.01
N GLU A 192 -18.56 8.89 -14.67
CA GLU A 192 -19.66 9.82 -15.03
C GLU A 192 -19.56 11.17 -14.32
N ARG A 193 -18.91 11.22 -13.15
CA ARG A 193 -18.72 12.45 -12.36
C ARG A 193 -17.42 13.18 -12.66
N LEU A 194 -16.51 12.56 -13.41
CA LEU A 194 -15.24 13.19 -13.75
C LEU A 194 -15.45 14.46 -14.57
N ASP A 195 -14.71 15.52 -14.20
CA ASP A 195 -14.61 16.72 -15.01
C ASP A 195 -14.04 16.37 -16.39
N PRO A 196 -14.70 16.78 -17.49
CA PRO A 196 -14.18 16.58 -18.83
C PRO A 196 -12.78 17.14 -19.09
N ALA A 197 -12.34 18.12 -18.32
CA ALA A 197 -11.06 18.79 -18.52
C ALA A 197 -9.89 18.02 -17.86
N SER A 198 -10.11 17.38 -16.69
CA SER A 198 -9.08 16.65 -15.97
C SER A 198 -9.70 15.63 -15.02
N GLY A 199 -9.64 14.36 -15.38
CA GLY A 199 -10.16 13.28 -14.52
C GLY A 199 -9.04 12.44 -13.95
N LEU A 200 -9.06 12.21 -12.63
CA LEU A 200 -8.17 11.30 -11.94
C LEU A 200 -9.01 10.31 -11.12
N ILE A 201 -8.78 9.02 -11.35
CA ILE A 201 -9.44 7.92 -10.62
C ILE A 201 -8.37 7.19 -9.83
N SER A 202 -8.60 6.94 -8.56
CA SER A 202 -7.71 6.17 -7.69
C SER A 202 -8.31 4.79 -7.44
N ILE A 203 -7.54 3.73 -7.68
CA ILE A 203 -7.94 2.35 -7.47
C ILE A 203 -6.84 1.66 -6.66
N TYR A 204 -7.21 1.04 -5.53
CA TYR A 204 -6.23 0.41 -4.66
C TYR A 204 -6.61 -1.01 -4.24
N TYR A 205 -5.58 -1.81 -3.95
CA TYR A 205 -5.71 -3.19 -3.53
C TYR A 205 -4.63 -3.59 -2.53
N HIS A 206 -4.84 -4.78 -1.95
CA HIS A 206 -3.84 -5.46 -1.13
C HIS A 206 -3.61 -6.87 -1.72
N PRO A 207 -2.40 -7.21 -2.13
CA PRO A 207 -2.11 -8.56 -2.65
C PRO A 207 -2.49 -9.68 -1.69
N CYS A 208 -2.42 -9.46 -0.38
CA CYS A 208 -2.81 -10.46 0.61
C CYS A 208 -4.28 -10.88 0.51
N GLU A 209 -5.17 -10.04 0.01
CA GLU A 209 -6.59 -10.38 -0.17
C GLU A 209 -6.83 -11.48 -1.21
N PHE A 210 -5.88 -11.70 -2.11
CA PHE A 210 -5.91 -12.78 -3.07
C PHE A 210 -5.47 -14.12 -2.48
N SER A 211 -4.70 -14.11 -1.39
CA SER A 211 -4.13 -15.31 -0.77
C SER A 211 -4.83 -15.73 0.53
N THR A 212 -5.45 -14.79 1.25
CA THR A 212 -6.07 -15.05 2.55
C THR A 212 -7.53 -14.60 2.61
N GLN A 213 -8.30 -15.16 3.56
CA GLN A 213 -9.70 -14.81 3.77
C GLN A 213 -9.89 -13.64 4.75
N GLY A 214 -8.80 -13.08 5.27
CA GLY A 214 -8.81 -11.95 6.19
C GLY A 214 -7.46 -11.24 6.16
N PHE A 215 -7.40 -10.06 6.79
CA PHE A 215 -6.16 -9.31 6.85
C PHE A 215 -5.19 -9.90 7.88
N TRP A 216 -3.94 -10.03 7.51
CA TRP A 216 -2.84 -10.58 8.29
C TRP A 216 -2.58 -9.81 9.60
N ASP A 217 -2.72 -8.49 9.56
CA ASP A 217 -2.50 -7.61 10.69
C ASP A 217 -3.60 -7.77 11.75
N GLY A 218 -4.86 -7.95 11.33
CA GLY A 218 -5.97 -8.24 12.24
C GLY A 218 -5.78 -9.54 13.02
N ALA A 219 -5.09 -10.53 12.45
CA ALA A 219 -4.77 -11.78 13.14
C ALA A 219 -3.68 -11.64 14.21
N ASN A 220 -2.80 -10.63 14.09
CA ASN A 220 -1.60 -10.49 14.91
C ASN A 220 -1.56 -9.24 15.78
N PHE A 221 -2.07 -8.11 15.28
CA PHE A 221 -1.85 -6.81 15.89
C PHE A 221 -3.16 -6.09 16.30
N ALA A 222 -4.30 -6.75 16.16
CA ALA A 222 -5.58 -6.16 16.55
C ALA A 222 -5.59 -5.71 18.01
N ARG A 223 -6.22 -4.55 18.27
CA ARG A 223 -6.41 -3.97 19.60
C ARG A 223 -5.10 -3.73 20.40
N GLY A 224 -4.03 -3.39 19.69
CA GLY A 224 -2.73 -3.11 20.31
C GLY A 224 -1.93 -4.37 20.66
N ALA A 225 -2.34 -5.56 20.21
CA ALA A 225 -1.55 -6.77 20.38
C ALA A 225 -0.21 -6.64 19.64
N ASN A 226 0.85 -7.21 20.22
CA ASN A 226 2.18 -7.20 19.61
C ASN A 226 2.90 -8.50 19.97
N PRO A 227 2.41 -9.66 19.48
CA PRO A 227 3.01 -10.95 19.81
C PRO A 227 4.44 -11.06 19.24
N PRO A 228 5.31 -11.84 19.87
CA PRO A 228 6.61 -12.16 19.30
C PRO A 228 6.45 -12.86 17.94
N ARG A 229 7.44 -12.69 17.06
CA ARG A 229 7.40 -13.23 15.68
C ARG A 229 7.10 -14.73 15.61
N THR A 230 7.55 -15.48 16.60
CA THR A 230 7.32 -16.93 16.71
C THR A 230 5.86 -17.33 16.95
N GLU A 231 5.02 -16.38 17.33
CA GLU A 231 3.59 -16.58 17.59
C GLU A 231 2.69 -15.99 16.49
N TRP A 232 3.28 -15.38 15.45
CA TRP A 232 2.50 -14.81 14.35
C TRP A 232 1.73 -15.90 13.61
N LYS A 233 0.51 -15.55 13.23
CA LYS A 233 -0.46 -16.44 12.60
C LYS A 233 -0.88 -15.87 11.25
N SER A 234 -0.98 -16.76 10.29
CA SER A 234 -1.65 -16.44 9.04
C SER A 234 -3.17 -16.52 9.23
N PRO A 235 -3.96 -15.62 8.63
CA PRO A 235 -5.39 -15.82 8.46
C PRO A 235 -5.65 -17.10 7.65
N PRO A 236 -6.91 -17.62 7.65
CA PRO A 236 -7.25 -18.77 6.82
C PRO A 236 -6.86 -18.51 5.35
N LEU A 237 -6.14 -19.44 4.78
CA LEU A 237 -5.69 -19.37 3.37
C LEU A 237 -6.86 -19.60 2.41
N ARG A 238 -6.79 -18.99 1.25
CA ARG A 238 -7.56 -19.40 0.08
C ARG A 238 -6.94 -20.65 -0.51
N THR A 239 -7.75 -21.48 -1.16
CA THR A 239 -7.19 -22.55 -1.98
C THR A 239 -6.41 -21.96 -3.15
N GLN A 240 -5.47 -22.74 -3.71
CA GLN A 240 -4.73 -22.32 -4.91
C GLN A 240 -5.67 -22.05 -6.09
N THR A 241 -6.77 -22.80 -6.17
CA THR A 241 -7.81 -22.59 -7.17
C THR A 241 -8.54 -21.27 -6.96
N ASP A 242 -8.94 -20.94 -5.72
CA ASP A 242 -9.63 -19.69 -5.42
C ASP A 242 -8.71 -18.48 -5.66
N MET A 243 -7.44 -18.57 -5.27
CA MET A 243 -6.45 -17.51 -5.55
C MET A 243 -6.31 -17.28 -7.06
N ARG A 244 -6.19 -18.36 -7.84
CA ARG A 244 -6.09 -18.27 -9.29
C ARG A 244 -7.34 -17.65 -9.90
N ASN A 245 -8.53 -18.10 -9.49
CA ASN A 245 -9.79 -17.53 -9.97
C ASN A 245 -9.89 -16.01 -9.65
N CYS A 246 -9.43 -15.58 -8.48
CA CYS A 246 -9.39 -14.15 -8.16
C CYS A 246 -8.41 -13.37 -9.06
N LEU A 247 -7.25 -13.96 -9.39
CA LEU A 247 -6.28 -13.35 -10.31
C LEU A 247 -6.81 -13.30 -11.74
N ASP A 248 -7.52 -14.35 -12.18
CA ASP A 248 -8.13 -14.40 -13.52
C ASP A 248 -9.27 -13.39 -13.70
N LEU A 249 -9.96 -13.03 -12.60
CA LEU A 249 -10.98 -11.98 -12.60
C LEU A 249 -10.39 -10.57 -12.60
N PHE A 250 -9.20 -10.41 -12.05
CA PHE A 250 -8.46 -9.15 -12.00
C PHE A 250 -7.96 -8.72 -13.38
#